data_454cb94471db5410b9c08c66150d6eda
#
_entry.id   454cb94471db5410b9c08c66150d6eda
#
_cell.length_a   1.000
_cell.length_b   1.000
_cell.length_c   1.000
_cell.angle_alpha   90.00
_cell.angle_beta   90.00
_cell.angle_gamma   90.00
#
_symmetry.space_group_name_H-M   'P 1'
#
loop_
_entity.id
_entity.type
_entity.pdbx_description
1 polymer ?
#
loop_
_entity_poly.entity_id
_entity_poly.type
_entity_poly.pdbx_seq_one_letter_code
_entity_poly.pdbx_strand_id
1 'polypeptide(L)'
;MTTPPDFVHLHVHSQYSILDGQASIQKLVDKAMRDGQPGIALTDHGNMFGIKEFYNYVKKVKGKYKAQAAEAEARLAALVDGSQAPADPAEIARCRAELADLKRKAAFKPIIGSEVYVARRRMQDKEGKPDQSGYHLILLAKNLKGYHNLIKIAICSF
;
A
#
# COMPACT_ATOMS: atom_id res chain seq x y z
N MET A 1 -23.95 2.70 -7.94
CA MET A 1 -22.48 2.57 -7.86
C MET A 1 -22.11 2.69 -6.40
N THR A 2 -21.66 1.63 -5.79
CA THR A 2 -21.15 1.66 -4.40
C THR A 2 -19.84 2.44 -4.42
N THR A 3 -19.79 3.53 -3.66
CA THR A 3 -18.54 4.24 -3.39
C THR A 3 -17.55 3.21 -2.83
N PRO A 4 -16.31 3.10 -3.37
CA PRO A 4 -15.35 2.19 -2.78
C PRO A 4 -15.17 2.56 -1.31
N PRO A 5 -15.07 1.59 -0.41
CA PRO A 5 -14.93 1.88 1.00
C PRO A 5 -13.68 2.73 1.23
N ASP A 6 -13.80 3.83 1.96
CA ASP A 6 -12.67 4.62 2.46
C ASP A 6 -11.89 3.83 3.53
N PHE A 7 -11.49 2.62 3.16
CA PHE A 7 -10.84 1.68 4.07
C PHE A 7 -9.41 1.39 3.60
N VAL A 8 -8.48 1.38 4.55
CA VAL A 8 -7.08 1.04 4.34
C VAL A 8 -6.64 0.06 5.43
N HIS A 9 -6.09 -1.07 5.04
CA HIS A 9 -5.42 -1.95 5.98
C HIS A 9 -4.13 -1.30 6.48
N LEU A 10 -4.05 -1.02 7.78
CA LEU A 10 -2.89 -0.40 8.44
C LEU A 10 -1.98 -1.40 9.17
N HIS A 11 -2.39 -2.66 9.26
CA HIS A 11 -1.61 -3.76 9.85
C HIS A 11 -1.71 -4.97 8.92
N VAL A 12 -0.62 -5.24 8.22
CA VAL A 12 -0.55 -6.33 7.22
C VAL A 12 0.82 -6.97 7.26
N HIS A 13 0.85 -8.30 7.35
CA HIS A 13 2.05 -9.12 7.26
C HIS A 13 2.21 -9.71 5.87
N SER A 14 3.43 -9.68 5.35
CA SER A 14 3.81 -10.34 4.11
C SER A 14 4.55 -11.66 4.39
N GLN A 15 4.99 -12.31 3.33
CA GLN A 15 5.87 -13.49 3.38
C GLN A 15 7.17 -13.29 4.20
N TYR A 16 7.53 -12.05 4.54
CA TYR A 16 8.69 -11.73 5.36
C TYR A 16 8.39 -11.82 6.86
N SER A 17 7.13 -11.95 7.26
CA SER A 17 6.69 -12.35 8.60
C SER A 17 6.62 -13.88 8.67
N ILE A 18 7.76 -14.53 8.84
CA ILE A 18 7.97 -15.98 8.59
C ILE A 18 6.97 -16.88 9.35
N LEU A 19 6.54 -16.48 10.54
CA LEU A 19 5.64 -17.29 11.39
C LEU A 19 4.16 -17.06 11.10
N ASP A 20 3.77 -15.87 10.61
CA ASP A 20 2.38 -15.44 10.55
C ASP A 20 1.98 -14.73 9.24
N GLY A 21 2.92 -14.60 8.29
CA GLY A 21 2.68 -14.02 6.98
C GLY A 21 2.87 -15.00 5.83
N GLN A 22 1.84 -15.19 4.98
CA GLN A 22 1.92 -16.07 3.81
C GLN A 22 1.84 -15.31 2.48
N ALA A 23 1.25 -14.13 2.48
CA ALA A 23 0.94 -13.42 1.25
C ALA A 23 2.18 -12.75 0.65
N SER A 24 2.42 -12.95 -0.66
CA SER A 24 3.45 -12.19 -1.35
C SER A 24 3.04 -10.71 -1.46
N ILE A 25 4.03 -9.83 -1.42
CA ILE A 25 3.84 -8.38 -1.51
C ILE A 25 3.03 -8.00 -2.77
N GLN A 26 3.32 -8.63 -3.90
CA GLN A 26 2.59 -8.38 -5.15
C GLN A 26 1.10 -8.70 -5.01
N LYS A 27 0.76 -9.89 -4.46
CA LYS A 27 -0.64 -10.29 -4.25
C LYS A 27 -1.38 -9.35 -3.29
N LEU A 28 -0.72 -8.86 -2.24
CA LEU A 28 -1.29 -7.90 -1.29
C LEU A 28 -1.64 -6.58 -1.98
N VAL A 29 -0.70 -6.00 -2.73
CA VAL A 29 -0.90 -4.74 -3.45
C VAL A 29 -1.99 -4.88 -4.52
N ASP A 30 -1.93 -5.93 -5.34
CA ASP A 30 -2.91 -6.17 -6.40
C ASP A 30 -4.32 -6.39 -5.84
N LYS A 31 -4.43 -7.10 -4.71
CA LYS A 31 -5.71 -7.30 -4.02
C LYS A 31 -6.27 -5.97 -3.49
N ALA A 32 -5.45 -5.17 -2.80
CA ALA A 32 -5.87 -3.88 -2.28
C ALA A 32 -6.33 -2.92 -3.38
N MET A 33 -5.60 -2.87 -4.50
CA MET A 33 -5.99 -2.05 -5.67
C MET A 33 -7.29 -2.54 -6.32
N ARG A 34 -7.48 -3.87 -6.44
CA ARG A 34 -8.70 -4.48 -6.99
C ARG A 34 -9.91 -4.22 -6.11
N ASP A 35 -9.74 -4.28 -4.78
CA ASP A 35 -10.79 -4.03 -3.79
C ASP A 35 -11.13 -2.53 -3.66
N GLY A 36 -10.46 -1.66 -4.40
CA GLY A 36 -10.74 -0.24 -4.38
C GLY A 36 -10.07 0.55 -3.27
N GLN A 37 -9.19 -0.07 -2.48
CA GLN A 37 -8.50 0.63 -1.40
C GLN A 37 -7.56 1.73 -1.95
N PRO A 38 -7.49 2.91 -1.31
CA PRO A 38 -6.60 3.99 -1.74
C PRO A 38 -5.12 3.76 -1.36
N GLY A 39 -4.84 2.73 -0.57
CA GLY A 39 -3.50 2.36 -0.10
C GLY A 39 -3.51 1.09 0.72
N ILE A 40 -2.33 0.63 1.13
CA ILE A 40 -2.13 -0.48 2.07
C ILE A 40 -0.86 -0.23 2.87
N ALA A 41 -0.84 -0.59 4.14
CA ALA A 41 0.38 -0.63 4.92
C ALA A 41 1.08 -1.99 4.76
N LEU A 42 2.40 -1.98 4.88
CA LEU A 42 3.21 -3.17 5.14
C LEU A 42 3.86 -3.01 6.50
N THR A 43 3.57 -3.94 7.41
CA THR A 43 3.96 -3.87 8.82
C THR A 43 4.43 -5.24 9.29
N ASP A 44 5.45 -5.80 8.62
CA ASP A 44 5.97 -7.11 8.94
C ASP A 44 6.46 -7.19 10.39
N HIS A 45 6.36 -8.37 10.95
CA HIS A 45 6.60 -8.70 12.34
C HIS A 45 8.10 -8.61 12.69
N GLY A 46 8.46 -7.61 13.47
CA GLY A 46 9.82 -7.37 13.95
C GLY A 46 10.85 -7.01 12.86
N ASN A 47 10.43 -6.78 11.62
CA ASN A 47 11.37 -6.53 10.53
C ASN A 47 10.84 -5.57 9.47
N MET A 48 11.73 -5.16 8.56
CA MET A 48 11.44 -4.28 7.43
C MET A 48 11.97 -4.85 6.09
N PHE A 49 12.17 -6.17 6.00
CA PHE A 49 12.82 -6.78 4.84
C PHE A 49 12.04 -6.60 3.54
N GLY A 50 10.71 -6.63 3.60
CA GLY A 50 9.81 -6.46 2.45
C GLY A 50 9.66 -5.03 1.94
N ILE A 51 10.09 -4.01 2.68
CA ILE A 51 9.77 -2.60 2.38
C ILE A 51 10.31 -2.16 1.02
N LYS A 52 11.52 -2.57 0.65
CA LYS A 52 12.13 -2.19 -0.65
C LYS A 52 11.36 -2.80 -1.82
N GLU A 53 11.01 -4.08 -1.72
CA GLU A 53 10.19 -4.78 -2.72
C GLU A 53 8.81 -4.13 -2.83
N PHE A 54 8.15 -3.88 -1.70
CA PHE A 54 6.84 -3.26 -1.62
C PHE A 54 6.81 -1.88 -2.29
N TYR A 55 7.74 -1.00 -1.93
CA TYR A 55 7.82 0.35 -2.50
C TYR A 55 8.07 0.31 -4.01
N ASN A 56 9.01 -0.52 -4.46
CA ASN A 56 9.35 -0.64 -5.87
C ASN A 56 8.20 -1.22 -6.69
N TYR A 57 7.50 -2.23 -6.15
CA TYR A 57 6.36 -2.82 -6.82
C TYR A 57 5.22 -1.81 -6.98
N VAL A 58 4.85 -1.12 -5.91
CA VAL A 58 3.83 -0.07 -5.97
C VAL A 58 4.22 1.03 -6.96
N LYS A 59 5.47 1.50 -6.93
CA LYS A 59 5.97 2.50 -7.89
C LYS A 59 5.82 2.04 -9.34
N LYS A 60 6.20 0.80 -9.64
CA LYS A 60 6.07 0.18 -10.97
C LYS A 60 4.61 0.14 -11.43
N VAL A 61 3.72 -0.39 -10.60
CA VAL A 61 2.30 -0.57 -10.93
C VAL A 61 1.60 0.78 -11.09
N LYS A 62 1.89 1.76 -10.22
CA LYS A 62 1.40 3.14 -10.37
C LYS A 62 1.84 3.77 -11.68
N GLY A 63 3.09 3.59 -12.09
CA GLY A 63 3.61 4.09 -13.37
C GLY A 63 2.82 3.54 -14.55
N LYS A 64 2.52 2.23 -14.54
CA LYS A 64 1.67 1.59 -15.55
C LYS A 64 0.26 2.21 -15.61
N TYR A 65 -0.41 2.35 -14.46
CA TYR A 65 -1.75 2.92 -14.42
C TYR A 65 -1.78 4.41 -14.78
N LYS A 66 -0.71 5.16 -14.48
CA LYS A 66 -0.57 6.55 -14.91
C LYS A 66 -0.50 6.68 -16.43
N ALA A 67 0.26 5.81 -17.10
CA ALA A 67 0.32 5.77 -18.57
C ALA A 67 -1.05 5.43 -19.17
N GLN A 68 -1.69 4.37 -18.67
CA GLN A 68 -3.03 3.97 -19.13
C GLN A 68 -4.09 5.06 -18.88
N ALA A 69 -4.00 5.80 -17.78
CA ALA A 69 -4.90 6.92 -17.52
C ALA A 69 -4.71 8.07 -18.51
N ALA A 70 -3.47 8.36 -18.92
CA ALA A 70 -3.20 9.37 -19.95
C ALA A 70 -3.79 8.96 -21.32
N GLU A 71 -3.65 7.68 -21.70
CA GLU A 71 -4.26 7.14 -22.93
C GLU A 71 -5.79 7.20 -22.90
N ALA A 72 -6.39 6.80 -21.77
CA ALA A 72 -7.86 6.88 -21.59
C ALA A 72 -8.37 8.32 -21.59
N GLU A 73 -7.60 9.26 -21.04
CA GLU A 73 -7.93 10.69 -21.06
C GLU A 73 -7.90 11.27 -22.47
N ALA A 74 -6.89 10.91 -23.27
CA ALA A 74 -6.81 11.31 -24.68
C ALA A 74 -7.97 10.71 -25.50
N ARG A 75 -8.31 9.42 -25.28
CA ARG A 75 -9.47 8.77 -25.92
C ARG A 75 -10.77 9.46 -25.54
N LEU A 76 -10.98 9.78 -24.27
CA LEU A 76 -12.17 10.50 -23.81
C LEU A 76 -12.29 11.89 -24.46
N ALA A 77 -11.18 12.63 -24.55
CA ALA A 77 -11.13 13.93 -25.21
C ALA A 77 -11.58 13.84 -26.68
N ALA A 78 -11.04 12.86 -27.42
CA ALA A 78 -11.42 12.63 -28.82
C ALA A 78 -12.91 12.27 -29.01
N LEU A 79 -13.50 11.50 -28.06
CA LEU A 79 -14.93 11.17 -28.09
C LEU A 79 -15.84 12.40 -27.81
N VAL A 80 -15.37 13.31 -26.97
CA VAL A 80 -16.15 14.49 -26.56
C VAL A 80 -16.02 15.64 -27.55
N ASP A 81 -14.86 15.78 -28.23
CA ASP A 81 -14.58 16.88 -29.16
C ASP A 81 -15.36 16.79 -30.49
N GLY A 82 -16.05 15.67 -30.71
CA GLY A 82 -16.93 15.51 -31.90
C GLY A 82 -16.19 15.49 -33.25
N SER A 83 -14.86 15.37 -33.25
CA SER A 83 -14.02 15.27 -34.47
C SER A 83 -14.27 13.97 -35.25
N GLN A 84 -14.91 13.02 -34.65
CA GLN A 84 -15.48 11.80 -35.23
C GLN A 84 -17.00 11.83 -35.06
N ALA A 85 -17.75 10.93 -35.69
CA ALA A 85 -19.22 10.87 -35.59
C ALA A 85 -19.71 11.00 -34.10
N PRO A 86 -20.93 11.53 -33.84
CA PRO A 86 -21.40 11.75 -32.48
C PRO A 86 -21.31 10.46 -31.66
N ALA A 87 -20.47 10.48 -30.63
CA ALA A 87 -20.18 9.31 -29.80
C ALA A 87 -21.40 8.94 -28.95
N ASP A 88 -21.64 7.65 -28.79
CA ASP A 88 -22.70 7.13 -27.91
C ASP A 88 -22.49 7.63 -26.47
N PRO A 89 -23.50 8.28 -25.83
CA PRO A 89 -23.40 8.69 -24.43
C PRO A 89 -23.00 7.56 -23.47
N ALA A 90 -23.38 6.32 -23.77
CA ALA A 90 -23.00 5.15 -22.99
C ALA A 90 -21.49 4.82 -23.12
N GLU A 91 -20.90 5.06 -24.29
CA GLU A 91 -19.46 4.90 -24.51
C GLU A 91 -18.66 5.96 -23.74
N ILE A 92 -19.08 7.20 -23.79
CA ILE A 92 -18.50 8.31 -23.01
C ILE A 92 -18.56 7.99 -21.52
N ALA A 93 -19.68 7.48 -21.01
CA ALA A 93 -19.85 7.12 -19.61
C ALA A 93 -18.90 5.98 -19.20
N ARG A 94 -18.74 4.96 -20.04
CA ARG A 94 -17.80 3.86 -19.81
C ARG A 94 -16.36 4.35 -19.78
N CYS A 95 -15.96 5.20 -20.71
CA CYS A 95 -14.61 5.76 -20.78
C CYS A 95 -14.29 6.64 -19.56
N ARG A 96 -15.27 7.41 -19.07
CA ARG A 96 -15.13 8.19 -17.83
C ARG A 96 -14.95 7.30 -16.61
N ALA A 97 -15.72 6.22 -16.50
CA ALA A 97 -15.60 5.28 -15.39
C ALA A 97 -14.24 4.56 -15.39
N GLU A 98 -13.76 4.13 -16.56
CA GLU A 98 -12.43 3.54 -16.73
C GLU A 98 -11.34 4.52 -16.32
N LEU A 99 -11.37 5.77 -16.79
CA LEU A 99 -10.42 6.80 -16.43
C LEU A 99 -10.40 7.08 -14.93
N ALA A 100 -11.57 7.13 -14.28
CA ALA A 100 -11.66 7.32 -12.84
C ALA A 100 -11.00 6.19 -12.07
N ASP A 101 -11.20 4.92 -12.46
CA ASP A 101 -10.58 3.76 -11.84
C ASP A 101 -9.04 3.75 -12.04
N LEU A 102 -8.58 4.07 -13.26
CA LEU A 102 -7.15 4.16 -13.56
C LEU A 102 -6.47 5.29 -12.75
N LYS A 103 -7.10 6.46 -12.64
CA LYS A 103 -6.60 7.58 -11.81
C LYS A 103 -6.54 7.20 -10.34
N ARG A 104 -7.55 6.49 -9.82
CA ARG A 104 -7.56 5.95 -8.45
C ARG A 104 -6.38 5.01 -8.21
N LYS A 105 -6.16 4.03 -9.09
CA LYS A 105 -5.03 3.09 -9.00
C LYS A 105 -3.67 3.78 -9.13
N ALA A 106 -3.56 4.79 -9.99
CA ALA A 106 -2.35 5.61 -10.12
C ALA A 106 -2.06 6.45 -8.88
N ALA A 107 -3.08 6.80 -8.10
CA ALA A 107 -2.95 7.54 -6.83
C ALA A 107 -2.64 6.66 -5.61
N PHE A 108 -2.65 5.32 -5.75
CA PHE A 108 -2.46 4.36 -4.65
C PHE A 108 -1.25 4.67 -3.78
N LYS A 109 -1.40 4.58 -2.45
CA LYS A 109 -0.37 4.96 -1.46
C LYS A 109 0.22 3.73 -0.78
N PRO A 110 1.54 3.46 -0.92
CA PRO A 110 2.23 2.55 -0.03
C PRO A 110 2.42 3.22 1.32
N ILE A 111 2.02 2.55 2.40
CA ILE A 111 2.24 3.00 3.77
C ILE A 111 3.30 2.09 4.37
N ILE A 112 4.42 2.68 4.79
CA ILE A 112 5.55 1.95 5.34
C ILE A 112 5.42 1.88 6.84
N GLY A 113 5.54 0.69 7.41
CA GLY A 113 5.50 0.47 8.83
C GLY A 113 6.28 -0.77 9.26
N SER A 114 6.17 -1.09 10.52
CA SER A 114 6.62 -2.36 11.12
C SER A 114 5.81 -2.62 12.38
N GLU A 115 5.55 -3.87 12.67
CA GLU A 115 5.11 -4.31 13.97
C GLU A 115 6.35 -4.52 14.85
N VAL A 116 6.41 -3.82 15.98
CA VAL A 116 7.55 -3.87 16.90
C VAL A 116 7.13 -4.40 18.25
N TYR A 117 8.08 -4.95 18.99
CA TYR A 117 7.88 -5.35 20.38
C TYR A 117 8.20 -4.20 21.33
N VAL A 118 7.31 -3.93 22.26
CA VAL A 118 7.55 -2.99 23.36
C VAL A 118 7.82 -3.78 24.62
N ALA A 119 9.00 -3.65 25.19
CA ALA A 119 9.38 -4.31 26.41
C ALA A 119 8.44 -3.92 27.57
N ARG A 120 8.09 -4.89 28.42
CA ARG A 120 7.25 -4.64 29.60
C ARG A 120 7.96 -3.81 30.67
N ARG A 121 9.27 -3.91 30.70
CA ARG A 121 10.18 -3.17 31.59
C ARG A 121 11.20 -2.41 30.74
N ARG A 122 12.40 -2.19 31.22
CA ARG A 122 13.46 -1.55 30.42
C ARG A 122 13.96 -2.51 29.35
N MET A 123 14.39 -2.01 28.21
CA MET A 123 14.93 -2.79 27.11
C MET A 123 16.15 -3.64 27.52
N GLN A 124 16.88 -3.20 28.54
CA GLN A 124 18.07 -3.88 29.08
C GLN A 124 17.73 -5.00 30.08
N ASP A 125 16.50 -5.04 30.62
CA ASP A 125 16.08 -6.06 31.55
C ASP A 125 15.84 -7.38 30.81
N LYS A 126 16.62 -8.41 31.11
CA LYS A 126 16.56 -9.73 30.46
C LYS A 126 16.55 -10.86 31.52
N GLU A 127 15.57 -10.81 32.42
CA GLU A 127 15.50 -11.70 33.59
C GLU A 127 14.51 -12.87 33.40
N GLY A 128 14.52 -13.52 32.25
CA GLY A 128 13.73 -14.74 32.03
C GLY A 128 12.26 -14.47 31.70
N LYS A 129 11.33 -15.24 32.29
CA LYS A 129 9.90 -15.22 31.95
C LYS A 129 9.22 -13.82 31.86
N PRO A 130 9.48 -12.86 32.76
CA PRO A 130 8.85 -11.54 32.69
C PRO A 130 9.19 -10.76 31.41
N ASP A 131 10.36 -11.03 30.81
CA ASP A 131 10.91 -10.27 29.67
C ASP A 131 10.87 -11.07 28.37
N GLN A 132 10.33 -12.28 28.36
CA GLN A 132 10.23 -13.14 27.17
C GLN A 132 9.21 -12.69 26.16
N SER A 133 8.23 -11.85 26.53
CA SER A 133 7.21 -11.33 25.61
C SER A 133 6.97 -9.85 25.84
N GLY A 134 7.00 -9.06 24.76
CA GLY A 134 6.62 -7.67 24.75
C GLY A 134 5.16 -7.46 24.34
N TYR A 135 4.73 -6.22 24.33
CA TYR A 135 3.48 -5.80 23.68
C TYR A 135 3.76 -5.52 22.20
N HIS A 136 2.83 -5.88 21.34
CA HIS A 136 2.93 -5.55 19.91
C HIS A 136 2.45 -4.12 19.68
N LEU A 137 3.22 -3.36 18.93
CA LEU A 137 2.90 -1.99 18.56
C LEU A 137 3.14 -1.79 17.07
N ILE A 138 2.12 -1.30 16.39
CA ILE A 138 2.22 -0.95 14.97
C ILE A 138 2.73 0.48 14.85
N LEU A 139 3.86 0.64 14.18
CA LEU A 139 4.45 1.93 13.87
C LEU A 139 4.37 2.20 12.37
N LEU A 140 3.83 3.36 11.98
CA LEU A 140 3.71 3.80 10.60
C LEU A 140 4.57 5.04 10.36
N ALA A 141 5.36 5.04 9.29
CA ALA A 141 6.19 6.17 8.91
C ALA A 141 5.36 7.27 8.24
N LYS A 142 5.25 8.42 8.86
CA LYS A 142 4.56 9.59 8.29
C LYS A 142 5.36 10.25 7.15
N ASN A 143 6.69 10.19 7.20
CA ASN A 143 7.61 10.84 6.27
C ASN A 143 8.98 10.16 6.28
N LEU A 144 9.94 10.66 5.51
CA LEU A 144 11.29 10.11 5.41
C LEU A 144 12.01 10.04 6.77
N LYS A 145 11.85 11.04 7.64
CA LYS A 145 12.42 11.00 8.99
C LYS A 145 11.83 9.85 9.82
N GLY A 146 10.51 9.63 9.73
CA GLY A 146 9.83 8.50 10.36
C GLY A 146 10.33 7.16 9.84
N TYR A 147 10.56 7.04 8.53
CA TYR A 147 11.15 5.84 7.92
C TYR A 147 12.56 5.56 8.45
N HIS A 148 13.43 6.57 8.53
CA HIS A 148 14.77 6.41 9.11
C HIS A 148 14.72 6.04 10.60
N ASN A 149 13.72 6.54 11.35
CA ASN A 149 13.54 6.15 12.74
C ASN A 149 13.09 4.69 12.87
N LEU A 150 12.20 4.21 12.01
CA LEU A 150 11.80 2.79 11.96
C LEU A 150 13.01 1.89 11.70
N ILE A 151 13.88 2.26 10.76
CA ILE A 151 15.12 1.50 10.49
C ILE A 151 15.97 1.40 11.75
N LYS A 152 16.16 2.51 12.48
CA LYS A 152 16.93 2.51 13.72
C LYS A 152 16.32 1.59 14.78
N ILE A 153 14.98 1.65 14.94
CA ILE A 153 14.27 0.77 15.88
C ILE A 153 14.47 -0.69 15.49
N ALA A 154 14.28 -1.03 14.21
CA ALA A 154 14.45 -2.40 13.73
C ALA A 154 15.88 -2.94 13.94
N ILE A 155 16.91 -2.11 13.76
CA ILE A 155 18.32 -2.51 14.03
C ILE A 155 18.59 -2.68 15.52
N CYS A 156 18.01 -1.86 16.38
CA CYS A 156 18.25 -1.93 17.84
C CYS A 156 17.42 -3.03 18.54
N SER A 157 16.54 -3.71 17.82
CA SER A 157 15.65 -4.74 18.39
C SER A 157 16.28 -6.16 18.39
N PHE A 158 17.52 -6.28 17.90
CA PHE A 158 18.30 -7.54 17.86
C PHE A 158 19.42 -7.58 18.88
#